data_134f56bdf12bde0b0ccfc774cbff6618
#
_entry.id   134f56bdf12bde0b0ccfc774cbff6618
#
_cell.length_a   1.000
_cell.length_b   1.000
_cell.length_c   1.000
_cell.angle_alpha   90.00
_cell.angle_beta   90.00
_cell.angle_gamma   90.00
#
_symmetry.space_group_name_H-M   'P 1'
#
loop_
_entity.id
_entity.type
_entity.pdbx_description
1 polymer ?
#
loop_
_entity_poly.entity_id
_entity_poly.type
_entity_poly.pdbx_seq_one_letter_code
_entity_poly.pdbx_strand_id
1 'polypeptide(L)'
;MAAMNRRTLLKGALGAAALAALRPAAAKTTPLTGELTLIQGFGGNIVALATSDGLVLVDSGAPIARKDPLLPALAELPAGLRVHTLFNTHWHLDPVGGNEWIGDSGATIVAHEKTRLHLATPTYDPAEDRYRPALPVKAQPNESFYTTAEKTIGGRRIDYGYLLEAHTDGDAYVYFRDANVIAVGDAIAPHADVELDWFGGGWLGGRVDSLKQLLEITDARTQFVPGYGPPVGRAAVQAEHDTCKLLFDRFFERVRKGETPEVMLETGIMEGTGRTWNDAAKFVHDANKGFWGHNNTLSHDIV
;
A
#
# COMPACT_ATOMS: atom_id res chain seq x y z
N MET A 1 -15.34 -41.18 20.84
CA MET A 1 -14.73 -40.27 19.89
C MET A 1 -15.60 -39.00 19.84
N ALA A 2 -15.20 -37.95 20.52
CA ALA A 2 -15.96 -36.69 20.57
C ALA A 2 -15.66 -35.87 19.31
N ALA A 3 -16.71 -35.52 18.56
CA ALA A 3 -16.59 -34.69 17.37
C ALA A 3 -16.10 -33.30 17.77
N MET A 4 -14.94 -32.93 17.29
CA MET A 4 -14.35 -31.62 17.50
C MET A 4 -15.14 -30.58 16.69
N ASN A 5 -15.74 -29.62 17.40
CA ASN A 5 -16.62 -28.60 16.81
C ASN A 5 -15.82 -27.61 15.98
N ARG A 6 -16.18 -27.39 14.70
CA ARG A 6 -15.55 -26.50 13.75
C ARG A 6 -15.35 -25.06 14.26
N ARG A 7 -16.19 -24.61 15.21
CA ARG A 7 -16.02 -23.29 15.88
C ARG A 7 -14.82 -23.21 16.82
N THR A 8 -14.29 -24.32 17.29
CA THR A 8 -13.12 -24.36 18.20
C THR A 8 -11.81 -24.32 17.41
N LEU A 9 -11.81 -24.79 16.16
CA LEU A 9 -10.64 -24.73 15.27
C LEU A 9 -10.39 -23.30 14.75
N LEU A 10 -11.46 -22.53 14.50
CA LEU A 10 -11.34 -21.13 14.06
C LEU A 10 -10.89 -20.17 15.18
N LYS A 11 -11.07 -20.55 16.44
CA LYS A 11 -10.59 -19.75 17.59
C LYS A 11 -9.15 -20.04 18.01
N GLY A 12 -8.54 -21.08 17.47
CA GLY A 12 -7.18 -21.49 17.79
C GLY A 12 -6.09 -21.01 16.81
N ALA A 13 -6.48 -20.48 15.65
CA ALA A 13 -5.55 -20.00 14.63
C ALA A 13 -5.42 -18.47 14.58
N LEU A 14 -6.26 -17.73 15.28
CA LEU A 14 -6.00 -16.34 15.65
C LEU A 14 -5.05 -16.37 16.84
N GLY A 15 -3.81 -16.78 16.58
CA GLY A 15 -2.74 -16.61 17.52
C GLY A 15 -2.77 -15.17 17.99
N ALA A 16 -2.88 -14.97 19.29
CA ALA A 16 -2.39 -13.80 19.94
C ALA A 16 -0.97 -13.60 19.42
N ALA A 17 -0.82 -12.86 18.32
CA ALA A 17 0.41 -12.15 18.06
C ALA A 17 0.58 -11.33 19.32
N ALA A 18 1.43 -11.83 20.21
CA ALA A 18 1.84 -11.11 21.38
C ALA A 18 2.12 -9.70 20.88
N LEU A 19 1.36 -8.73 21.40
CA LEU A 19 1.85 -7.38 21.54
C LEU A 19 3.04 -7.48 22.51
N ALA A 20 4.10 -8.17 22.08
CA ALA A 20 5.42 -7.88 22.58
C ALA A 20 5.53 -6.40 22.33
N ALA A 21 5.70 -5.62 23.39
CA ALA A 21 6.03 -4.22 23.30
C ALA A 21 7.28 -4.14 22.42
N LEU A 22 7.06 -4.07 21.10
CA LEU A 22 8.07 -3.78 20.11
C LEU A 22 8.55 -2.40 20.54
N ARG A 23 9.69 -2.36 21.24
CA ARG A 23 10.45 -1.14 21.31
C ARG A 23 10.54 -0.69 19.86
N PRO A 24 10.08 0.52 19.52
CA PRO A 24 10.22 1.01 18.16
C PRO A 24 11.66 0.77 17.76
N ALA A 25 11.88 0.03 16.69
CA ALA A 25 13.21 -0.09 16.13
C ALA A 25 13.71 1.34 15.95
N ALA A 26 14.97 1.60 16.31
CA ALA A 26 15.51 2.93 16.15
C ALA A 26 15.24 3.38 14.71
N ALA A 27 14.73 4.59 14.54
CA ALA A 27 14.50 5.16 13.23
C ALA A 27 15.76 4.99 12.37
N LYS A 28 15.60 4.40 11.19
CA LYS A 28 16.70 4.27 10.23
C LYS A 28 16.44 5.24 9.08
N THR A 29 17.29 6.23 8.96
CA THR A 29 17.32 7.13 7.81
C THR A 29 18.34 6.64 6.79
N THR A 30 17.94 6.59 5.52
CA THR A 30 18.82 6.17 4.43
C THR A 30 18.69 7.20 3.30
N PRO A 31 19.75 7.92 2.95
CA PRO A 31 19.74 8.77 1.76
C PRO A 31 19.43 7.94 0.51
N LEU A 32 18.52 8.43 -0.33
CA LEU A 32 18.22 7.85 -1.65
C LEU A 32 19.05 8.55 -2.72
N THR A 33 18.50 9.59 -3.33
CA THR A 33 19.22 10.43 -4.30
C THR A 33 18.88 11.89 -4.03
N GLY A 34 19.86 12.76 -4.23
CA GLY A 34 19.68 14.20 -4.01
C GLY A 34 19.24 14.50 -2.57
N GLU A 35 18.09 15.14 -2.43
CA GLU A 35 17.51 15.57 -1.13
C GLU A 35 16.42 14.62 -0.62
N LEU A 36 16.30 13.42 -1.24
CA LEU A 36 15.38 12.38 -0.81
C LEU A 36 16.00 11.48 0.25
N THR A 37 15.23 11.20 1.27
CA THR A 37 15.60 10.29 2.37
C THR A 37 14.47 9.28 2.59
N LEU A 38 14.85 8.00 2.71
CA LEU A 38 13.96 6.95 3.19
C LEU A 38 14.06 6.87 4.71
N ILE A 39 12.92 6.91 5.39
CA ILE A 39 12.80 6.77 6.85
C ILE A 39 12.04 5.48 7.13
N GLN A 40 12.62 4.60 7.94
CA GLN A 40 12.10 3.28 8.30
C GLN A 40 12.00 3.12 9.82
N GLY A 41 11.22 2.13 10.26
CA GLY A 41 11.05 1.82 11.68
C GLY A 41 9.72 2.34 12.27
N PHE A 42 8.83 2.85 11.42
CA PHE A 42 7.54 3.41 11.81
C PHE A 42 6.33 2.61 11.30
N GLY A 43 6.48 1.32 11.09
CA GLY A 43 5.41 0.43 10.61
C GLY A 43 5.23 0.42 9.09
N GLY A 44 5.95 1.28 8.38
CA GLY A 44 6.02 1.37 6.92
C GLY A 44 7.16 2.29 6.53
N ASN A 45 7.44 2.37 5.23
CA ASN A 45 8.40 3.31 4.68
C ASN A 45 7.79 4.72 4.61
N ILE A 46 8.59 5.72 4.95
CA ILE A 46 8.26 7.14 4.76
C ILE A 46 9.33 7.70 3.82
N VAL A 47 8.94 8.34 2.74
CA VAL A 47 9.86 9.07 1.87
C VAL A 47 9.78 10.55 2.19
N ALA A 48 10.91 11.19 2.44
CA ALA A 48 11.01 12.61 2.73
C ALA A 48 11.87 13.32 1.68
N LEU A 49 11.32 14.37 1.07
CA LEU A 49 12.06 15.30 0.21
C LEU A 49 12.23 16.63 0.95
N ALA A 50 13.46 17.07 1.11
CA ALA A 50 13.75 18.40 1.63
C ALA A 50 13.68 19.45 0.52
N THR A 51 12.90 20.52 0.71
CA THR A 51 12.75 21.62 -0.25
C THR A 51 12.91 22.97 0.44
N SER A 52 13.02 24.07 -0.33
CA SER A 52 13.03 25.44 0.22
C SER A 52 11.71 25.81 0.91
N ASP A 53 10.60 25.18 0.56
CA ASP A 53 9.28 25.49 1.10
C ASP A 53 8.94 24.63 2.33
N GLY A 54 9.74 23.60 2.61
CA GLY A 54 9.58 22.65 3.71
C GLY A 54 9.71 21.20 3.22
N LEU A 55 9.38 20.26 4.09
CA LEU A 55 9.41 18.83 3.78
C LEU A 55 8.18 18.41 2.97
N VAL A 56 8.42 17.59 1.95
CA VAL A 56 7.38 16.79 1.30
C VAL A 56 7.53 15.36 1.78
N LEU A 57 6.48 14.79 2.32
CA LEU A 57 6.46 13.41 2.79
C LEU A 57 5.57 12.54 1.89
N VAL A 58 5.95 11.29 1.73
CA VAL A 58 5.05 10.24 1.24
C VAL A 58 4.89 9.23 2.36
N ASP A 59 3.64 9.08 2.79
CA ASP A 59 3.20 8.36 3.96
C ASP A 59 3.74 8.90 5.29
N SER A 60 3.15 8.47 6.39
CA SER A 60 3.42 8.99 7.73
C SER A 60 3.62 7.91 8.78
N GLY A 61 3.69 6.64 8.34
CA GLY A 61 3.87 5.47 9.20
C GLY A 61 2.60 5.05 9.94
N ALA A 62 2.70 3.94 10.66
CA ALA A 62 1.60 3.39 11.44
C ALA A 62 1.24 4.26 12.66
N PRO A 63 0.06 4.05 13.28
CA PRO A 63 -0.37 4.80 14.48
C PRO A 63 0.61 4.73 15.67
N ILE A 64 1.51 3.76 15.69
CA ILE A 64 2.62 3.69 16.65
C ILE A 64 3.71 4.73 16.37
N ALA A 65 3.77 5.25 15.14
CA ALA A 65 4.67 6.32 14.72
C ALA A 65 4.17 7.68 15.22
N ARG A 66 3.95 7.77 16.52
CA ARG A 66 3.54 9.01 17.14
C ARG A 66 4.56 10.13 16.86
N LYS A 67 4.10 11.35 16.99
CA LYS A 67 4.91 12.58 16.88
C LYS A 67 6.32 12.42 17.45
N ASP A 68 6.43 11.88 18.64
CA ASP A 68 7.69 11.87 19.40
C ASP A 68 8.82 11.02 18.77
N PRO A 69 8.58 9.82 18.20
CA PRO A 69 9.64 9.07 17.53
C PRO A 69 10.01 9.61 16.14
N LEU A 70 9.05 10.14 15.37
CA LEU A 70 9.31 10.59 14.01
C LEU A 70 9.96 11.98 13.94
N LEU A 71 9.62 12.89 14.87
CA LEU A 71 10.18 14.24 14.90
C LEU A 71 11.71 14.29 14.92
N PRO A 72 12.44 13.50 15.73
CA PRO A 72 13.90 13.49 15.68
C PRO A 72 14.45 13.12 14.31
N ALA A 73 13.85 12.13 13.62
CA ALA A 73 14.28 11.73 12.29
C ALA A 73 14.04 12.83 11.24
N LEU A 74 12.92 13.55 11.34
CA LEU A 74 12.65 14.71 10.47
C LEU A 74 13.54 15.91 10.80
N ALA A 75 13.91 16.10 12.07
CA ALA A 75 14.77 17.21 12.50
C ALA A 75 16.20 17.10 11.94
N GLU A 76 16.64 15.91 11.57
CA GLU A 76 17.94 15.68 10.94
C GLU A 76 17.96 16.10 9.46
N LEU A 77 16.77 16.34 8.85
CA LEU A 77 16.66 16.72 7.44
C LEU A 77 16.88 18.24 7.27
N PRO A 78 17.45 18.67 6.13
CA PRO A 78 17.84 20.07 5.90
C PRO A 78 16.67 21.07 6.02
N ALA A 79 15.44 20.69 5.69
CA ALA A 79 14.25 21.56 5.78
C ALA A 79 13.67 21.66 7.20
N GLY A 80 14.27 20.99 8.18
CA GLY A 80 13.78 20.97 9.57
C GLY A 80 12.42 20.28 9.72
N LEU A 81 11.63 20.72 10.72
CA LEU A 81 10.38 20.06 11.10
C LEU A 81 9.13 20.53 10.32
N ARG A 82 9.25 21.53 9.46
CA ARG A 82 8.10 22.04 8.72
C ARG A 82 7.73 21.08 7.61
N VAL A 83 6.62 20.37 7.77
CA VAL A 83 6.00 19.60 6.68
C VAL A 83 5.11 20.55 5.88
N HIS A 84 5.41 20.69 4.59
CA HIS A 84 4.61 21.44 3.62
C HIS A 84 3.49 20.59 3.05
N THR A 85 3.83 19.39 2.58
CA THR A 85 2.86 18.47 1.95
C THR A 85 3.13 17.03 2.38
N LEU A 86 2.07 16.31 2.67
CA LEU A 86 2.05 14.87 2.89
C LEU A 86 1.22 14.22 1.80
N PHE A 87 1.76 13.24 1.09
CA PHE A 87 1.01 12.36 0.21
C PHE A 87 0.73 11.05 0.93
N ASN A 88 -0.51 10.55 0.87
CA ASN A 88 -0.82 9.19 1.30
C ASN A 88 -0.96 8.28 0.08
N THR A 89 -0.25 7.14 0.11
CA THR A 89 -0.30 6.16 -0.98
C THR A 89 -1.61 5.39 -1.00
N HIS A 90 -2.19 5.10 0.16
CA HIS A 90 -3.50 4.46 0.31
C HIS A 90 -4.09 4.73 1.71
N TRP A 91 -5.23 4.12 2.05
CA TRP A 91 -6.02 4.45 3.24
C TRP A 91 -5.82 3.52 4.45
N HIS A 92 -4.96 2.50 4.39
CA HIS A 92 -4.64 1.69 5.56
C HIS A 92 -3.94 2.52 6.64
N LEU A 93 -3.97 2.02 7.88
CA LEU A 93 -3.48 2.80 9.01
C LEU A 93 -1.96 2.95 9.05
N ASP A 94 -1.22 2.04 8.42
CA ASP A 94 0.24 2.05 8.39
C ASP A 94 0.84 3.20 7.56
N PRO A 95 0.23 3.69 6.44
CA PRO A 95 0.69 4.89 5.77
C PRO A 95 0.14 6.20 6.37
N VAL A 96 -0.91 6.18 7.18
CA VAL A 96 -1.62 7.40 7.61
C VAL A 96 -1.57 7.69 9.11
N GLY A 97 -0.87 6.88 9.90
CA GLY A 97 -0.87 6.98 11.36
C GLY A 97 -0.32 8.29 11.92
N GLY A 98 0.52 8.99 11.17
CA GLY A 98 1.05 10.31 11.53
C GLY A 98 0.24 11.50 11.00
N ASN A 99 -0.81 11.26 10.21
CA ASN A 99 -1.57 12.32 9.53
C ASN A 99 -2.09 13.40 10.49
N GLU A 100 -2.59 13.01 11.67
CA GLU A 100 -3.23 13.94 12.59
C GLU A 100 -2.28 15.07 13.03
N TRP A 101 -1.10 14.73 13.51
CA TRP A 101 -0.16 15.75 13.98
C TRP A 101 0.47 16.53 12.81
N ILE A 102 0.62 15.91 11.63
CA ILE A 102 1.09 16.57 10.42
C ILE A 102 0.04 17.60 9.95
N GLY A 103 -1.23 17.20 9.90
CA GLY A 103 -2.33 18.10 9.55
C GLY A 103 -2.55 19.22 10.57
N ASP A 104 -2.36 18.95 11.87
CA ASP A 104 -2.39 19.97 12.91
C ASP A 104 -1.28 21.02 12.74
N SER A 105 -0.14 20.66 12.13
CA SER A 105 0.91 21.62 11.79
C SER A 105 0.58 22.52 10.59
N GLY A 106 -0.55 22.31 9.93
CA GLY A 106 -1.02 23.08 8.78
C GLY A 106 -0.50 22.57 7.43
N ALA A 107 0.02 21.34 7.37
CA ALA A 107 0.43 20.71 6.11
C ALA A 107 -0.76 20.42 5.20
N THR A 108 -0.54 20.45 3.89
CA THR A 108 -1.48 19.91 2.90
C THR A 108 -1.35 18.39 2.87
N ILE A 109 -2.46 17.68 3.10
CA ILE A 109 -2.52 16.21 2.96
C ILE A 109 -3.21 15.88 1.64
N VAL A 110 -2.49 15.22 0.74
CA VAL A 110 -2.93 14.86 -0.62
C VAL A 110 -3.12 13.35 -0.72
N ALA A 111 -4.26 12.92 -1.26
CA ALA A 111 -4.51 11.50 -1.52
C ALA A 111 -5.45 11.33 -2.72
N HIS A 112 -5.53 10.10 -3.24
CA HIS A 112 -6.60 9.75 -4.18
C HIS A 112 -7.97 9.93 -3.51
N GLU A 113 -8.99 10.32 -4.28
CA GLU A 113 -10.32 10.62 -3.73
C GLU A 113 -10.93 9.44 -2.95
N LYS A 114 -10.75 8.20 -3.42
CA LYS A 114 -11.23 7.02 -2.69
C LYS A 114 -10.53 6.89 -1.32
N THR A 115 -9.21 7.10 -1.26
CA THR A 115 -8.47 7.15 0.01
C THR A 115 -9.03 8.23 0.94
N ARG A 116 -9.30 9.44 0.42
CA ARG A 116 -9.92 10.50 1.23
C ARG A 116 -11.29 10.08 1.78
N LEU A 117 -12.12 9.44 0.98
CA LEU A 117 -13.45 8.98 1.39
C LEU A 117 -13.36 7.91 2.48
N HIS A 118 -12.48 6.91 2.33
CA HIS A 118 -12.26 5.88 3.37
C HIS A 118 -11.80 6.48 4.70
N LEU A 119 -10.92 7.48 4.66
CA LEU A 119 -10.43 8.14 5.87
C LEU A 119 -11.46 9.10 6.50
N ALA A 120 -12.40 9.63 5.71
CA ALA A 120 -13.43 10.57 6.16
C ALA A 120 -14.74 9.90 6.60
N THR A 121 -14.88 8.58 6.43
CA THR A 121 -16.10 7.84 6.78
C THR A 121 -15.77 6.63 7.67
N PRO A 122 -16.72 6.14 8.48
CA PRO A 122 -16.53 4.88 9.18
C PRO A 122 -16.32 3.73 8.18
N THR A 123 -15.23 3.00 8.31
CA THR A 123 -14.86 1.87 7.44
C THR A 123 -14.94 0.56 8.21
N TYR A 124 -15.64 -0.43 7.64
CA TYR A 124 -15.71 -1.76 8.26
C TYR A 124 -14.38 -2.50 8.12
N ASP A 125 -13.91 -3.05 9.23
CA ASP A 125 -12.73 -3.90 9.29
C ASP A 125 -13.16 -5.37 9.45
N PRO A 126 -13.07 -6.19 8.40
CA PRO A 126 -13.50 -7.58 8.46
C PRO A 126 -12.61 -8.45 9.38
N ALA A 127 -11.36 -8.07 9.61
CA ALA A 127 -10.45 -8.81 10.48
C ALA A 127 -10.82 -8.63 11.96
N GLU A 128 -11.30 -7.44 12.33
CA GLU A 128 -11.71 -7.09 13.68
C GLU A 128 -13.23 -7.19 13.91
N ASP A 129 -14.00 -7.49 12.84
CA ASP A 129 -15.49 -7.55 12.84
C ASP A 129 -16.12 -6.29 13.46
N ARG A 130 -15.59 -5.12 13.10
CA ARG A 130 -16.07 -3.82 13.60
C ARG A 130 -15.87 -2.69 12.61
N TYR A 131 -16.62 -1.62 12.80
CA TYR A 131 -16.34 -0.36 12.09
C TYR A 131 -15.23 0.41 12.80
N ARG A 132 -14.23 0.81 12.05
CA ARG A 132 -13.27 1.86 12.44
C ARG A 132 -13.97 3.21 12.24
N PRO A 133 -13.86 4.14 13.19
CA PRO A 133 -14.41 5.49 13.01
C PRO A 133 -13.62 6.23 11.93
N ALA A 134 -14.26 7.25 11.34
CA ALA A 134 -13.54 8.22 10.52
C ALA A 134 -12.36 8.82 11.29
N LEU A 135 -11.28 9.13 10.59
CA LEU A 135 -10.17 9.84 11.21
C LEU A 135 -10.60 11.27 11.60
N PRO A 136 -9.94 11.87 12.61
CA PRO A 136 -10.13 13.28 12.93
C PRO A 136 -9.95 14.15 11.69
N VAL A 137 -10.71 15.24 11.56
CA VAL A 137 -10.69 16.11 10.36
C VAL A 137 -9.27 16.55 9.98
N LYS A 138 -8.42 16.78 10.98
CA LYS A 138 -7.00 17.15 10.76
C LYS A 138 -6.14 16.04 10.17
N ALA A 139 -6.55 14.78 10.33
CA ALA A 139 -5.88 13.62 9.76
C ALA A 139 -6.39 13.24 8.37
N GLN A 140 -7.49 13.86 7.93
CA GLN A 140 -8.06 13.57 6.62
C GLN A 140 -7.34 14.35 5.51
N PRO A 141 -7.19 13.76 4.31
CA PRO A 141 -6.73 14.51 3.15
C PRO A 141 -7.60 15.73 2.89
N ASN A 142 -6.98 16.90 2.79
CA ASN A 142 -7.62 18.18 2.49
C ASN A 142 -7.46 18.59 1.02
N GLU A 143 -6.73 17.79 0.25
CA GLU A 143 -6.64 17.87 -1.20
C GLU A 143 -6.71 16.47 -1.79
N SER A 144 -7.45 16.28 -2.88
CA SER A 144 -7.58 14.97 -3.54
C SER A 144 -7.47 15.07 -5.06
N PHE A 145 -7.21 13.94 -5.69
CA PHE A 145 -7.13 13.79 -7.13
C PHE A 145 -7.82 12.50 -7.58
N TYR A 146 -8.11 12.36 -8.88
CA TYR A 146 -8.82 11.21 -9.44
C TYR A 146 -7.96 10.36 -10.39
N THR A 147 -7.03 10.99 -11.13
CA THR A 147 -6.23 10.28 -12.13
C THR A 147 -4.74 10.56 -11.94
N THR A 148 -4.22 11.57 -12.61
CA THR A 148 -2.84 12.02 -12.50
C THR A 148 -2.81 13.53 -12.26
N ALA A 149 -1.82 13.97 -11.52
CA ALA A 149 -1.57 15.38 -11.31
C ALA A 149 -0.09 15.64 -11.06
N GLU A 150 0.29 16.91 -11.00
CA GLU A 150 1.64 17.34 -10.65
C GLU A 150 1.61 18.52 -9.69
N LYS A 151 2.64 18.63 -8.87
CA LYS A 151 2.92 19.79 -8.03
C LYS A 151 4.37 20.23 -8.19
N THR A 152 4.60 21.52 -8.06
CA THR A 152 5.94 22.05 -7.87
C THR A 152 6.04 22.64 -6.48
N ILE A 153 6.95 22.13 -5.65
CA ILE A 153 7.16 22.53 -4.26
C ILE A 153 8.65 22.82 -4.08
N GLY A 154 8.99 24.04 -3.67
CA GLY A 154 10.39 24.47 -3.56
C GLY A 154 11.18 24.27 -4.83
N GLY A 155 10.57 24.46 -6.00
CA GLY A 155 11.18 24.27 -7.30
C GLY A 155 11.34 22.80 -7.74
N ARG A 156 10.87 21.84 -6.94
CA ARG A 156 10.93 20.40 -7.25
C ARG A 156 9.63 19.94 -7.86
N ARG A 157 9.68 19.30 -9.02
CA ARG A 157 8.52 18.72 -9.70
C ARG A 157 8.21 17.33 -9.12
N ILE A 158 6.96 17.13 -8.71
CA ILE A 158 6.43 15.90 -8.15
C ILE A 158 5.21 15.50 -8.94
N ASP A 159 5.30 14.39 -9.67
CA ASP A 159 4.17 13.78 -10.37
C ASP A 159 3.54 12.75 -9.45
N TYR A 160 2.21 12.65 -9.45
CA TYR A 160 1.50 11.63 -8.69
C TYR A 160 0.27 11.17 -9.46
N GLY A 161 -0.19 9.96 -9.15
CA GLY A 161 -1.32 9.42 -9.88
C GLY A 161 -1.88 8.16 -9.26
N TYR A 162 -3.07 7.82 -9.72
CA TYR A 162 -3.82 6.68 -9.30
C TYR A 162 -3.23 5.38 -9.87
N LEU A 163 -3.19 4.36 -9.02
CA LEU A 163 -2.90 2.98 -9.37
C LEU A 163 -4.20 2.19 -9.19
N LEU A 164 -4.80 1.82 -10.32
CA LEU A 164 -6.15 1.25 -10.33
C LEU A 164 -6.21 -0.07 -9.54
N GLU A 165 -6.76 0.00 -8.31
CA GLU A 165 -7.17 -1.16 -7.50
C GLU A 165 -6.08 -2.24 -7.32
N ALA A 166 -4.82 -1.80 -7.08
CA ALA A 166 -3.67 -2.70 -6.99
C ALA A 166 -3.61 -3.48 -5.66
N HIS A 167 -3.69 -2.77 -4.54
CA HIS A 167 -3.69 -3.28 -3.17
C HIS A 167 -5.02 -2.92 -2.48
N THR A 168 -5.47 -1.69 -2.66
CA THR A 168 -6.77 -1.15 -2.28
C THR A 168 -7.43 -0.47 -3.48
N ASP A 169 -8.63 0.07 -3.30
CA ASP A 169 -9.30 0.88 -4.33
C ASP A 169 -8.75 2.31 -4.43
N GLY A 170 -7.89 2.75 -3.52
CA GLY A 170 -7.40 4.12 -3.40
C GLY A 170 -5.90 4.30 -3.59
N ASP A 171 -5.19 3.34 -4.19
CA ASP A 171 -3.73 3.35 -4.30
C ASP A 171 -3.21 4.48 -5.19
N ALA A 172 -2.04 4.98 -4.83
CA ALA A 172 -1.37 6.07 -5.53
C ALA A 172 0.15 5.90 -5.58
N TYR A 173 0.75 6.42 -6.63
CA TYR A 173 2.20 6.63 -6.67
C TYR A 173 2.55 8.11 -6.52
N VAL A 174 3.77 8.37 -6.02
CA VAL A 174 4.38 9.71 -5.98
C VAL A 174 5.77 9.63 -6.61
N TYR A 175 5.97 10.33 -7.72
CA TYR A 175 7.18 10.24 -8.52
C TYR A 175 8.00 11.53 -8.46
N PHE A 176 9.16 11.48 -7.87
CA PHE A 176 10.15 12.54 -7.81
C PHE A 176 11.02 12.48 -9.07
N ARG A 177 10.60 13.17 -10.12
CA ARG A 177 11.20 13.08 -11.47
C ARG A 177 12.70 13.39 -11.47
N ASP A 178 13.10 14.47 -10.80
CA ASP A 178 14.50 14.92 -10.80
C ASP A 178 15.44 13.89 -10.16
N ALA A 179 14.94 13.17 -9.17
CA ALA A 179 15.66 12.13 -8.44
C ALA A 179 15.52 10.74 -9.10
N ASN A 180 14.57 10.58 -10.01
CA ASN A 180 14.17 9.31 -10.61
C ASN A 180 13.79 8.24 -9.55
N VAL A 181 13.04 8.67 -8.51
CA VAL A 181 12.55 7.83 -7.42
C VAL A 181 11.03 7.90 -7.38
N ILE A 182 10.38 6.75 -7.31
CA ILE A 182 8.92 6.64 -7.22
C ILE A 182 8.52 5.85 -5.97
N ALA A 183 7.72 6.47 -5.10
CA ALA A 183 7.09 5.82 -3.96
C ALA A 183 5.72 5.28 -4.39
N VAL A 184 5.42 4.04 -4.05
CA VAL A 184 4.25 3.32 -4.59
C VAL A 184 3.45 2.58 -3.51
N GLY A 185 3.81 2.75 -2.22
CA GLY A 185 3.14 2.05 -1.13
C GLY A 185 3.11 0.54 -1.36
N ASP A 186 1.99 -0.08 -1.03
CA ASP A 186 1.79 -1.52 -1.11
C ASP A 186 1.36 -2.01 -2.50
N ALA A 187 1.34 -1.11 -3.50
CA ALA A 187 1.14 -1.48 -4.90
C ALA A 187 2.27 -2.32 -5.50
N ILE A 188 3.41 -2.47 -4.80
CA ILE A 188 4.41 -3.51 -5.04
C ILE A 188 4.80 -4.19 -3.73
N ALA A 189 5.13 -5.48 -3.78
CA ALA A 189 5.53 -6.26 -2.61
C ALA A 189 6.77 -7.12 -2.91
N PRO A 190 7.94 -6.51 -3.22
CA PRO A 190 9.13 -7.27 -3.64
C PRO A 190 9.76 -8.11 -2.53
N HIS A 191 9.45 -7.82 -1.27
CA HIS A 191 10.08 -8.44 -0.09
C HIS A 191 9.10 -9.22 0.79
N ALA A 192 7.81 -9.25 0.43
CA ALA A 192 6.73 -9.89 1.18
C ALA A 192 5.74 -10.55 0.21
N ASP A 193 4.75 -11.27 0.71
CA ASP A 193 3.66 -11.76 -0.12
C ASP A 193 2.87 -10.58 -0.70
N VAL A 194 2.32 -10.76 -1.90
CA VAL A 194 1.39 -9.78 -2.49
C VAL A 194 0.12 -9.78 -1.65
N GLU A 195 -0.25 -8.63 -1.14
CA GLU A 195 -1.50 -8.45 -0.43
C GLU A 195 -2.54 -7.77 -1.33
N LEU A 196 -3.74 -8.32 -1.32
CA LEU A 196 -4.91 -7.81 -2.03
C LEU A 196 -6.00 -7.58 -0.99
N ASP A 197 -6.29 -6.33 -0.67
CA ASP A 197 -7.45 -6.02 0.15
C ASP A 197 -8.71 -6.10 -0.70
N TRP A 198 -9.15 -7.33 -0.98
CA TRP A 198 -10.32 -7.59 -1.81
C TRP A 198 -11.60 -6.94 -1.26
N PHE A 199 -11.68 -6.73 0.06
CA PHE A 199 -12.81 -6.07 0.69
C PHE A 199 -12.76 -4.55 0.47
N GLY A 200 -11.56 -3.97 0.51
CA GLY A 200 -11.28 -2.58 0.18
C GLY A 200 -11.03 -2.31 -1.31
N GLY A 201 -11.45 -3.22 -2.19
CA GLY A 201 -11.45 -3.04 -3.64
C GLY A 201 -10.16 -3.41 -4.37
N GLY A 202 -9.13 -3.87 -3.66
CA GLY A 202 -7.90 -4.37 -4.28
C GLY A 202 -8.09 -5.74 -4.92
N TRP A 203 -7.52 -5.96 -6.10
CA TRP A 203 -7.63 -7.25 -6.77
C TRP A 203 -6.47 -7.53 -7.75
N LEU A 204 -6.32 -8.80 -8.10
CA LEU A 204 -5.16 -9.25 -8.88
C LEU A 204 -5.07 -8.61 -10.29
N GLY A 205 -6.19 -8.34 -10.94
CA GLY A 205 -6.21 -7.67 -12.25
C GLY A 205 -5.76 -6.21 -12.14
N GLY A 206 -6.28 -5.47 -11.16
CA GLY A 206 -5.83 -4.12 -10.87
C GLY A 206 -4.33 -4.07 -10.52
N ARG A 207 -3.84 -5.07 -9.77
CA ARG A 207 -2.40 -5.21 -9.50
C ARG A 207 -1.58 -5.35 -10.79
N VAL A 208 -2.00 -6.21 -11.72
CA VAL A 208 -1.31 -6.40 -13.01
C VAL A 208 -1.28 -5.09 -13.80
N ASP A 209 -2.42 -4.41 -13.92
CA ASP A 209 -2.52 -3.16 -14.69
C ASP A 209 -1.70 -2.04 -14.05
N SER A 210 -1.71 -1.93 -12.73
CA SER A 210 -0.92 -0.93 -11.99
C SER A 210 0.59 -1.17 -12.11
N LEU A 211 1.04 -2.42 -12.02
CA LEU A 211 2.45 -2.76 -12.25
C LEU A 211 2.88 -2.43 -13.68
N LYS A 212 2.04 -2.72 -14.67
CA LYS A 212 2.26 -2.33 -16.06
C LYS A 212 2.35 -0.81 -16.21
N GLN A 213 1.42 -0.05 -15.62
CA GLN A 213 1.45 1.42 -15.61
C GLN A 213 2.76 1.95 -15.03
N LEU A 214 3.19 1.42 -13.87
CA LEU A 214 4.46 1.80 -13.23
C LEU A 214 5.66 1.55 -14.15
N LEU A 215 5.67 0.42 -14.86
CA LEU A 215 6.70 0.10 -15.84
C LEU A 215 6.66 1.05 -17.05
N GLU A 216 5.52 1.50 -17.51
CA GLU A 216 5.38 2.41 -18.66
C GLU A 216 5.84 3.84 -18.35
N ILE A 217 5.59 4.35 -17.13
CA ILE A 217 5.94 5.74 -16.75
C ILE A 217 7.37 5.91 -16.24
N THR A 218 8.14 4.82 -16.11
CA THR A 218 9.48 4.79 -15.52
C THR A 218 10.52 4.25 -16.48
N ASP A 219 11.79 4.47 -16.18
CA ASP A 219 12.93 3.99 -16.97
C ASP A 219 13.75 2.90 -16.25
N ALA A 220 14.80 2.41 -16.90
CA ALA A 220 15.65 1.33 -16.39
C ALA A 220 16.42 1.70 -15.09
N ARG A 221 16.56 3.00 -14.79
CA ARG A 221 17.30 3.50 -13.63
C ARG A 221 16.39 3.93 -12.49
N THR A 222 15.08 3.91 -12.71
CA THR A 222 14.11 4.33 -11.70
C THR A 222 14.23 3.43 -10.46
N GLN A 223 14.28 4.07 -9.30
CA GLN A 223 14.24 3.42 -8.01
C GLN A 223 12.81 3.44 -7.46
N PHE A 224 12.29 2.27 -7.14
CA PHE A 224 10.95 2.11 -6.57
C PHE A 224 11.03 1.94 -5.06
N VAL A 225 10.26 2.71 -4.32
CA VAL A 225 10.13 2.59 -2.87
C VAL A 225 8.78 1.93 -2.55
N PRO A 226 8.78 0.66 -2.11
CA PRO A 226 7.58 -0.02 -1.63
C PRO A 226 7.14 0.51 -0.27
N GLY A 227 5.95 0.13 0.19
CA GLY A 227 5.49 0.42 1.56
C GLY A 227 6.36 -0.24 2.63
N TYR A 228 7.01 -1.36 2.30
CA TYR A 228 7.89 -2.09 3.23
C TYR A 228 9.19 -2.55 2.59
N GLY A 229 10.24 -2.58 3.39
CA GLY A 229 11.55 -3.08 2.97
C GLY A 229 12.40 -2.05 2.20
N PRO A 230 13.54 -2.47 1.64
CA PRO A 230 14.43 -1.58 0.90
C PRO A 230 13.87 -1.24 -0.48
N PRO A 231 14.30 -0.11 -1.07
CA PRO A 231 13.99 0.22 -2.45
C PRO A 231 14.50 -0.83 -3.44
N VAL A 232 13.81 -0.96 -4.57
CA VAL A 232 14.14 -1.91 -5.63
C VAL A 232 14.24 -1.24 -6.99
N GLY A 233 14.91 -1.89 -7.93
CA GLY A 233 14.97 -1.44 -9.32
C GLY A 233 13.82 -2.01 -10.16
N ARG A 234 13.71 -1.50 -11.38
CA ARG A 234 12.67 -1.88 -12.36
C ARG A 234 12.56 -3.41 -12.59
N ALA A 235 13.67 -4.14 -12.53
CA ALA A 235 13.66 -5.60 -12.75
C ALA A 235 12.81 -6.35 -11.69
N ALA A 236 12.79 -5.89 -10.44
CA ALA A 236 11.97 -6.49 -9.40
C ALA A 236 10.47 -6.25 -9.66
N VAL A 237 10.10 -5.05 -10.11
CA VAL A 237 8.72 -4.70 -10.49
C VAL A 237 8.28 -5.51 -11.72
N GLN A 238 9.17 -5.70 -12.71
CA GLN A 238 8.88 -6.55 -13.87
C GLN A 238 8.64 -8.01 -13.46
N ALA A 239 9.49 -8.55 -12.57
CA ALA A 239 9.33 -9.93 -12.08
C ALA A 239 8.01 -10.11 -11.31
N GLU A 240 7.61 -9.11 -10.52
CA GLU A 240 6.33 -9.13 -9.82
C GLU A 240 5.15 -9.04 -10.80
N HIS A 241 5.24 -8.16 -11.82
CA HIS A 241 4.25 -8.08 -12.88
C HIS A 241 4.06 -9.41 -13.59
N ASP A 242 5.16 -10.05 -14.00
CA ASP A 242 5.11 -11.32 -14.74
C ASP A 242 4.49 -12.44 -13.87
N THR A 243 4.83 -12.46 -12.58
CA THR A 243 4.22 -13.38 -11.60
C THR A 243 2.72 -13.13 -11.44
N CYS A 244 2.32 -11.87 -11.21
CA CYS A 244 0.91 -11.51 -11.04
C CYS A 244 0.10 -11.78 -12.31
N LYS A 245 0.67 -11.50 -13.48
CA LYS A 245 0.03 -11.78 -14.78
C LYS A 245 -0.17 -13.28 -15.00
N LEU A 246 0.86 -14.10 -14.70
CA LEU A 246 0.75 -15.56 -14.77
C LEU A 246 -0.38 -16.08 -13.88
N LEU A 247 -0.41 -15.58 -12.64
CA LEU A 247 -1.44 -15.97 -11.68
C LEU A 247 -2.82 -15.48 -12.12
N PHE A 248 -2.94 -14.25 -12.63
CA PHE A 248 -4.20 -13.70 -13.15
C PHE A 248 -4.78 -14.61 -14.23
N ASP A 249 -3.99 -15.02 -15.23
CA ASP A 249 -4.45 -15.87 -16.32
C ASP A 249 -4.91 -17.25 -15.80
N ARG A 250 -4.20 -17.81 -14.84
CA ARG A 250 -4.58 -19.08 -14.20
C ARG A 250 -5.88 -18.96 -13.40
N PHE A 251 -6.00 -17.90 -12.58
CA PHE A 251 -7.23 -17.64 -11.81
C PHE A 251 -8.41 -17.45 -12.72
N PHE A 252 -8.28 -16.66 -13.79
CA PHE A 252 -9.34 -16.42 -14.75
C PHE A 252 -9.93 -17.72 -15.30
N GLU A 253 -9.07 -18.66 -15.70
CA GLU A 253 -9.51 -19.97 -16.22
C GLU A 253 -10.16 -20.86 -15.15
N ARG A 254 -9.65 -20.82 -13.91
CA ARG A 254 -10.12 -21.68 -12.84
C ARG A 254 -11.41 -21.18 -12.19
N VAL A 255 -11.52 -19.86 -11.98
CA VAL A 255 -12.75 -19.25 -11.45
C VAL A 255 -13.92 -19.49 -12.40
N ARG A 256 -13.70 -19.41 -13.71
CA ARG A 256 -14.74 -19.72 -14.72
C ARG A 256 -15.21 -21.17 -14.68
N LYS A 257 -14.38 -22.09 -14.22
CA LYS A 257 -14.75 -23.51 -13.99
C LYS A 257 -15.43 -23.75 -12.66
N GLY A 258 -15.55 -22.72 -11.81
CA GLY A 258 -16.12 -22.84 -10.48
C GLY A 258 -15.20 -23.53 -9.47
N GLU A 259 -13.89 -23.58 -9.72
CA GLU A 259 -12.94 -24.20 -8.77
C GLU A 259 -12.84 -23.32 -7.51
N THR A 260 -12.76 -23.99 -6.35
CA THR A 260 -12.57 -23.30 -5.06
C THR A 260 -11.08 -23.00 -4.81
N PRO A 261 -10.75 -22.03 -3.93
CA PRO A 261 -9.36 -21.76 -3.53
C PRO A 261 -8.60 -23.00 -3.09
N GLU A 262 -9.23 -23.90 -2.35
CA GLU A 262 -8.62 -25.14 -1.87
C GLU A 262 -8.22 -26.05 -3.05
N VAL A 263 -9.13 -26.26 -3.99
CA VAL A 263 -8.87 -27.05 -5.20
C VAL A 263 -7.76 -26.41 -6.03
N MET A 264 -7.76 -25.08 -6.18
CA MET A 264 -6.71 -24.36 -6.90
C MET A 264 -5.32 -24.59 -6.26
N LEU A 265 -5.22 -24.55 -4.93
CA LEU A 265 -3.99 -24.83 -4.19
C LEU A 265 -3.53 -26.27 -4.37
N GLU A 266 -4.41 -27.24 -4.15
CA GLU A 266 -4.13 -28.67 -4.30
C GLU A 266 -3.66 -29.05 -5.70
N THR A 267 -4.16 -28.34 -6.72
CA THR A 267 -3.84 -28.58 -8.14
C THR A 267 -2.76 -27.64 -8.68
N GLY A 268 -1.98 -27.00 -7.80
CA GLY A 268 -0.73 -26.33 -8.14
C GLY A 268 -0.86 -24.98 -8.83
N ILE A 269 -1.88 -24.15 -8.47
CA ILE A 269 -2.04 -22.80 -9.06
C ILE A 269 -0.80 -21.92 -8.88
N MET A 270 -0.05 -22.13 -7.79
CA MET A 270 1.16 -21.35 -7.43
C MET A 270 2.45 -21.90 -8.05
N GLU A 271 2.42 -23.03 -8.74
CA GLU A 271 3.63 -23.65 -9.31
C GLU A 271 4.28 -22.75 -10.35
N GLY A 272 5.62 -22.71 -10.36
CA GLY A 272 6.40 -21.97 -11.36
C GLY A 272 6.26 -20.45 -11.28
N THR A 273 5.77 -19.90 -10.16
CA THR A 273 5.69 -18.43 -9.98
C THR A 273 7.07 -17.77 -9.76
N GLY A 274 8.13 -18.55 -9.57
CA GLY A 274 9.49 -18.04 -9.34
C GLY A 274 9.65 -17.28 -8.01
N ARG A 275 8.66 -17.35 -7.14
CA ARG A 275 8.59 -16.62 -5.88
C ARG A 275 8.28 -17.56 -4.72
N THR A 276 8.88 -17.30 -3.55
CA THR A 276 8.50 -17.95 -2.30
C THR A 276 7.33 -17.21 -1.67
N TRP A 277 6.34 -17.96 -1.22
CA TRP A 277 5.15 -17.46 -0.55
C TRP A 277 5.14 -17.92 0.90
N ASN A 278 4.90 -16.99 1.84
CA ASN A 278 4.78 -17.31 3.26
C ASN A 278 3.37 -17.86 3.56
N ASP A 279 2.34 -17.27 2.93
CA ASP A 279 0.94 -17.67 3.05
C ASP A 279 0.23 -17.69 1.68
N ALA A 280 0.55 -18.68 0.88
CA ALA A 280 -0.10 -18.89 -0.42
C ALA A 280 -1.61 -19.09 -0.29
N ALA A 281 -2.09 -19.66 0.82
CA ALA A 281 -3.51 -19.90 1.04
C ALA A 281 -4.28 -18.60 1.20
N LYS A 282 -3.76 -17.65 1.99
CA LYS A 282 -4.34 -16.31 2.10
C LYS A 282 -4.38 -15.62 0.75
N PHE A 283 -3.25 -15.60 0.02
CA PHE A 283 -3.20 -14.96 -1.29
C PHE A 283 -4.24 -15.55 -2.26
N VAL A 284 -4.33 -16.89 -2.36
CA VAL A 284 -5.27 -17.55 -3.26
C VAL A 284 -6.72 -17.27 -2.88
N HIS A 285 -7.03 -17.25 -1.58
CA HIS A 285 -8.34 -16.86 -1.08
C HIS A 285 -8.69 -15.42 -1.46
N ASP A 286 -7.81 -14.46 -1.20
CA ASP A 286 -8.05 -13.04 -1.43
C ASP A 286 -8.15 -12.74 -2.94
N ALA A 287 -7.28 -13.34 -3.74
CA ALA A 287 -7.36 -13.25 -5.20
C ALA A 287 -8.69 -13.80 -5.74
N ASN A 288 -9.13 -14.97 -5.26
CA ASN A 288 -10.41 -15.54 -5.65
C ASN A 288 -11.59 -14.62 -5.32
N LYS A 289 -11.58 -14.01 -4.11
CA LYS A 289 -12.61 -13.04 -3.70
C LYS A 289 -12.64 -11.82 -4.62
N GLY A 290 -11.48 -11.26 -4.95
CA GLY A 290 -11.36 -10.12 -5.87
C GLY A 290 -11.88 -10.46 -7.27
N PHE A 291 -11.61 -11.66 -7.78
CA PHE A 291 -12.15 -12.09 -9.08
C PHE A 291 -13.68 -12.11 -9.12
N TRP A 292 -14.35 -12.59 -8.07
CA TRP A 292 -15.81 -12.57 -8.01
C TRP A 292 -16.40 -11.17 -8.03
N GLY A 293 -15.74 -10.23 -7.35
CA GLY A 293 -16.18 -8.82 -7.33
C GLY A 293 -16.06 -8.14 -8.69
N HIS A 294 -15.01 -8.43 -9.45
CA HIS A 294 -14.67 -7.72 -10.69
C HIS A 294 -15.11 -8.44 -11.99
N ASN A 295 -15.30 -9.76 -11.96
CA ASN A 295 -15.73 -10.53 -13.13
C ASN A 295 -17.20 -10.96 -13.07
N ASN A 296 -18.01 -10.35 -12.24
CA ASN A 296 -19.44 -10.63 -12.22
C ASN A 296 -20.08 -10.01 -13.47
N THR A 297 -20.29 -10.83 -14.50
CA THR A 297 -20.92 -10.43 -15.76
C THR A 297 -22.32 -9.84 -15.59
N LEU A 298 -22.95 -10.08 -14.44
CA LEU A 298 -24.24 -9.46 -14.09
C LEU A 298 -24.12 -7.94 -13.86
N SER A 299 -22.94 -7.40 -13.65
CA SER A 299 -22.72 -5.95 -13.51
C SER A 299 -22.62 -5.21 -14.85
N HIS A 300 -22.38 -5.92 -15.96
CA HIS A 300 -22.30 -5.32 -17.30
C HIS A 300 -23.65 -5.23 -18.02
N ASP A 301 -24.66 -5.98 -17.56
CA ASP A 301 -25.98 -6.02 -18.19
C ASP A 301 -27.02 -5.10 -17.49
N ILE A 302 -26.60 -4.27 -16.54
CA ILE A 302 -27.47 -3.36 -15.79
C ILE A 302 -27.09 -1.87 -16.05
N VAL A 303 -26.67 -1.54 -17.26
CA VAL A 303 -26.53 -0.13 -17.67
C VAL A 303 -27.43 0.14 -18.87
#